data_97b1c4da29b68a8a3698a0103ef1dc2d
#
_entry.id   97b1c4da29b68a8a3698a0103ef1dc2d
#
_cell.length_a   1.000
_cell.length_b   1.000
_cell.length_c   1.000
_cell.angle_alpha   90.00
_cell.angle_beta   90.00
_cell.angle_gamma   90.00
#
_symmetry.space_group_name_H-M   'P 1'
#
loop_
_entity.id
_entity.type
_entity.pdbx_description
1 polymer ?
#
loop_
_entity_poly.entity_id
_entity_poly.type
_entity_poly.pdbx_seq_one_letter_code
_entity_poly.pdbx_strand_id
1 'polypeptide(L)'
;MCARPAISDAPPRTPQGDAAPKEDVSWMAASRLPGLDLLRARYTRQVFARHFHEGYALGVIKGGALRFRYLGRDHVAVPGAVNLVAPGETHDGHGVGDAGWAYRMFYLDPDIVRMAGEEAGLPHGALPDFASGVLDDPELAAAIDALHRDMERAGPCMPTLAQETRLSAVLARWITRHAAQRAPAARPLRTGGEPAAVRRARDYLDAHCADDVRLADLAGVACLSPFHLARAFAAAVGLPPHAYLVQTRVRRARQLLSAGATPAEAAAAAGFADQSHLTRAFRAQVGVTPARFRKMLQDARGTWAVAFVENRISTEDSHDHARTAPDGRAGANVCRPTGGTGGTGGDGGDGGDGGGSATRR
;
A
#
# COMPACT_ATOMS: atom_id res chain seq x y z
N MET A 1 32.56 -72.90 16.82
CA MET A 1 31.95 -71.94 17.77
C MET A 1 32.17 -70.55 17.15
N CYS A 2 31.13 -70.04 16.43
CA CYS A 2 31.17 -68.71 15.83
C CYS A 2 30.33 -67.78 16.73
N ALA A 3 31.01 -66.77 17.28
CA ALA A 3 30.36 -65.71 18.08
C ALA A 3 29.57 -64.76 17.18
N ARG A 4 28.28 -64.54 17.48
CA ARG A 4 27.41 -63.52 16.87
C ARG A 4 27.77 -62.13 17.42
N PRO A 5 27.78 -61.07 16.60
CA PRO A 5 27.91 -59.71 17.09
C PRO A 5 26.58 -59.25 17.70
N ALA A 6 26.63 -58.57 18.87
CA ALA A 6 25.52 -57.98 19.54
C ALA A 6 25.00 -56.75 18.76
N ILE A 7 23.71 -56.77 18.41
CA ILE A 7 22.99 -55.63 17.81
C ILE A 7 22.65 -54.72 18.97
N SER A 8 23.16 -53.46 18.97
CA SER A 8 22.82 -52.40 19.90
C SER A 8 21.44 -51.81 19.56
N ASP A 9 20.46 -52.09 20.38
CA ASP A 9 19.13 -51.45 20.33
C ASP A 9 19.18 -50.07 21.00
N ALA A 10 19.80 -49.11 20.32
CA ALA A 10 19.59 -47.70 20.66
C ALA A 10 18.44 -47.14 19.82
N PRO A 11 17.40 -46.53 20.41
CA PRO A 11 16.33 -45.94 19.64
C PRO A 11 16.87 -44.80 18.77
N PRO A 12 16.33 -44.60 17.53
CA PRO A 12 16.76 -43.53 16.68
C PRO A 12 16.55 -42.19 17.39
N ARG A 13 17.61 -41.40 17.48
CA ARG A 13 17.53 -40.01 18.00
C ARG A 13 16.57 -39.25 17.10
N THR A 14 15.43 -38.85 17.66
CA THR A 14 14.54 -37.85 17.05
C THR A 14 15.37 -36.62 16.71
N PRO A 15 15.29 -36.11 15.45
CA PRO A 15 15.96 -34.87 15.14
C PRO A 15 15.43 -33.78 16.08
N GLN A 16 16.35 -33.16 16.82
CA GLN A 16 16.04 -32.00 17.65
C GLN A 16 15.38 -30.97 16.77
N GLY A 17 14.14 -30.59 17.16
CA GLY A 17 13.33 -29.68 16.41
C GLY A 17 14.09 -28.41 16.07
N ASP A 18 14.17 -28.11 14.77
CA ASP A 18 14.58 -26.80 14.28
C ASP A 18 13.69 -25.77 14.98
N ALA A 19 14.31 -24.84 15.71
CA ALA A 19 13.62 -23.73 16.34
C ALA A 19 12.81 -23.02 15.24
N ALA A 20 11.51 -22.82 15.51
CA ALA A 20 10.62 -22.17 14.57
C ALA A 20 11.31 -20.90 13.99
N PRO A 21 11.31 -20.70 12.67
CA PRO A 21 12.04 -19.62 12.06
C PRO A 21 11.60 -18.28 12.63
N LYS A 22 12.57 -17.46 13.04
CA LYS A 22 12.33 -16.16 13.69
C LYS A 22 11.53 -15.25 12.76
N GLU A 23 10.52 -14.57 13.29
CA GLU A 23 9.80 -13.54 12.56
C GLU A 23 10.74 -12.42 12.11
N ASP A 24 10.71 -12.10 10.84
CA ASP A 24 11.52 -11.05 10.22
C ASP A 24 10.63 -10.16 9.37
N VAL A 25 10.63 -8.85 9.67
CA VAL A 25 9.78 -7.87 8.99
C VAL A 25 10.62 -6.62 8.72
N SER A 26 10.62 -6.20 7.46
CA SER A 26 11.23 -4.96 6.98
C SER A 26 10.18 -4.16 6.22
N TRP A 27 10.00 -2.90 6.61
CA TRP A 27 9.10 -1.93 5.98
C TRP A 27 9.90 -0.75 5.46
N MET A 28 9.72 -0.38 4.21
CA MET A 28 10.38 0.78 3.59
C MET A 28 9.36 1.58 2.78
N ALA A 29 9.39 2.91 2.91
CA ALA A 29 8.74 3.79 1.97
C ALA A 29 9.67 4.03 0.77
N ALA A 30 9.16 3.96 -0.45
CA ALA A 30 9.95 4.32 -1.63
C ALA A 30 10.06 5.84 -1.72
N SER A 31 11.17 6.40 -1.22
CA SER A 31 11.35 7.85 -1.05
C SER A 31 11.25 8.65 -2.36
N ARG A 32 11.46 8.01 -3.50
CA ARG A 32 11.42 8.64 -4.83
C ARG A 32 10.17 8.32 -5.63
N LEU A 33 9.31 7.44 -5.11
CA LEU A 33 8.01 7.11 -5.67
C LEU A 33 6.96 7.28 -4.57
N PRO A 34 6.49 8.53 -4.34
CA PRO A 34 5.44 8.79 -3.36
C PRO A 34 4.23 7.88 -3.58
N GLY A 35 3.66 7.34 -2.50
CA GLY A 35 2.54 6.41 -2.60
C GLY A 35 2.93 4.95 -2.83
N LEU A 36 4.22 4.61 -2.81
CA LEU A 36 4.71 3.24 -2.84
C LEU A 36 5.45 2.88 -1.56
N ASP A 37 4.95 1.88 -0.84
CA ASP A 37 5.63 1.25 0.29
C ASP A 37 6.00 -0.20 -0.05
N LEU A 38 7.13 -0.65 0.49
CA LEU A 38 7.63 -2.01 0.36
C LEU A 38 7.59 -2.71 1.71
N LEU A 39 7.07 -3.93 1.73
CA LEU A 39 7.11 -4.81 2.89
C LEU A 39 7.73 -6.15 2.51
N ARG A 40 8.81 -6.52 3.19
CA ARG A 40 9.31 -7.89 3.23
C ARG A 40 9.01 -8.45 4.62
N ALA A 41 8.34 -9.58 4.68
CA ALA A 41 8.03 -10.20 5.96
C ALA A 41 8.08 -11.72 5.90
N ARG A 42 8.49 -12.29 7.04
CA ARG A 42 8.31 -13.69 7.42
C ARG A 42 7.58 -13.71 8.76
N TYR A 43 6.44 -14.35 8.78
CA TYR A 43 5.63 -14.55 9.98
C TYR A 43 5.48 -16.04 10.27
N THR A 44 5.51 -16.39 11.55
CA THR A 44 5.27 -17.78 11.99
C THR A 44 3.97 -17.90 12.76
N ARG A 45 3.68 -16.93 13.64
CA ARG A 45 2.49 -16.97 14.52
C ARG A 45 1.58 -15.77 14.38
N GLN A 46 1.88 -14.87 13.46
CA GLN A 46 1.05 -13.68 13.23
C GLN A 46 -0.32 -14.08 12.70
N VAL A 47 -1.35 -13.51 13.26
CA VAL A 47 -2.72 -13.57 12.76
C VAL A 47 -3.17 -12.14 12.53
N PHE A 48 -3.50 -11.80 11.30
CA PHE A 48 -4.07 -10.51 10.96
C PHE A 48 -5.57 -10.53 11.24
N ALA A 49 -6.01 -9.61 12.09
CA ALA A 49 -7.43 -9.37 12.29
C ALA A 49 -8.06 -8.84 10.99
N ARG A 50 -9.36 -9.01 10.84
CA ARG A 50 -10.07 -8.50 9.67
C ARG A 50 -9.95 -6.99 9.57
N HIS A 51 -9.42 -6.53 8.43
CA HIS A 51 -9.14 -5.11 8.13
C HIS A 51 -9.20 -4.88 6.61
N PHE A 52 -9.00 -3.64 6.18
CA PHE A 52 -8.83 -3.26 4.77
C PHE A 52 -7.67 -2.28 4.61
N HIS A 53 -7.18 -2.10 3.39
CA HIS A 53 -6.21 -1.09 3.03
C HIS A 53 -6.87 0.02 2.20
N GLU A 54 -6.32 1.23 2.24
CA GLU A 54 -6.75 2.34 1.37
C GLU A 54 -6.14 2.24 -0.02
N GLY A 55 -4.96 1.62 -0.12
CA GLY A 55 -4.27 1.31 -1.37
C GLY A 55 -4.35 -0.16 -1.74
N TYR A 56 -3.80 -0.48 -2.89
CA TYR A 56 -3.62 -1.87 -3.30
C TYR A 56 -2.47 -2.51 -2.54
N ALA A 57 -2.66 -3.75 -2.08
CA ALA A 57 -1.57 -4.62 -1.67
C ALA A 57 -1.32 -5.64 -2.78
N LEU A 58 -0.14 -5.62 -3.38
CA LEU A 58 0.27 -6.52 -4.46
C LEU A 58 1.61 -7.17 -4.12
N GLY A 59 1.69 -8.48 -4.09
CA GLY A 59 2.91 -9.14 -3.71
C GLY A 59 3.04 -10.59 -4.14
N VAL A 60 4.13 -11.21 -3.73
CA VAL A 60 4.46 -12.60 -4.05
C VAL A 60 4.81 -13.38 -2.79
N ILE A 61 4.26 -14.58 -2.66
CA ILE A 61 4.58 -15.51 -1.59
C ILE A 61 5.96 -16.13 -1.89
N LYS A 62 6.85 -16.11 -0.88
CA LYS A 62 8.22 -16.61 -0.99
C LYS A 62 8.48 -17.91 -0.23
N GLY A 63 7.62 -18.26 0.72
CA GLY A 63 7.74 -19.48 1.50
C GLY A 63 6.52 -19.71 2.39
N GLY A 64 6.30 -20.95 2.78
CA GLY A 64 5.11 -21.35 3.52
C GLY A 64 3.82 -21.14 2.73
N ALA A 65 2.70 -20.92 3.42
CA ALA A 65 1.45 -20.61 2.76
C ALA A 65 0.63 -19.62 3.61
N LEU A 66 -0.01 -18.66 2.94
CA LEU A 66 -0.91 -17.69 3.54
C LEU A 66 -2.35 -18.08 3.25
N ARG A 67 -3.15 -18.31 4.29
CA ARG A 67 -4.60 -18.40 4.17
C ARG A 67 -5.21 -17.06 4.55
N PHE A 68 -6.16 -16.60 3.74
CA PHE A 68 -6.87 -15.35 3.99
C PHE A 68 -8.28 -15.39 3.39
N ARG A 69 -9.20 -14.68 4.05
CA ARG A 69 -10.56 -14.49 3.55
C ARG A 69 -10.66 -13.15 2.82
N TYR A 70 -11.06 -13.20 1.56
CA TYR A 70 -11.15 -12.02 0.69
C TYR A 70 -12.32 -12.18 -0.27
N LEU A 71 -13.09 -11.11 -0.50
CA LEU A 71 -14.28 -11.13 -1.37
C LEU A 71 -15.30 -12.22 -0.99
N GLY A 72 -15.42 -12.50 0.32
CA GLY A 72 -16.34 -13.51 0.85
C GLY A 72 -15.90 -14.97 0.65
N ARG A 73 -14.70 -15.22 0.11
CA ARG A 73 -14.12 -16.54 -0.15
C ARG A 73 -12.82 -16.74 0.63
N ASP A 74 -12.51 -17.99 0.93
CA ASP A 74 -11.21 -18.36 1.47
C ASP A 74 -10.23 -18.60 0.34
N HIS A 75 -9.04 -18.04 0.48
CA HIS A 75 -7.93 -18.17 -0.45
C HIS A 75 -6.72 -18.77 0.28
N VAL A 76 -5.90 -19.51 -0.46
CA VAL A 76 -4.59 -19.97 -0.01
C VAL A 76 -3.57 -19.58 -1.06
N ALA A 77 -2.63 -18.73 -0.68
CA ALA A 77 -1.52 -18.33 -1.54
C ALA A 77 -0.26 -19.12 -1.14
N VAL A 78 0.32 -19.82 -2.10
CA VAL A 78 1.51 -20.67 -1.94
C VAL A 78 2.73 -20.00 -2.59
N PRO A 79 3.97 -20.49 -2.37
CA PRO A 79 5.17 -19.93 -2.99
C PRO A 79 5.05 -19.80 -4.49
N GLY A 80 5.37 -18.63 -5.02
CA GLY A 80 5.24 -18.28 -6.43
C GLY A 80 3.89 -17.68 -6.83
N ALA A 81 2.86 -17.82 -6.00
CA ALA A 81 1.59 -17.14 -6.25
C ALA A 81 1.71 -15.64 -5.98
N VAL A 82 1.05 -14.83 -6.81
CA VAL A 82 0.81 -13.41 -6.56
C VAL A 82 -0.42 -13.28 -5.70
N ASN A 83 -0.33 -12.58 -4.56
CA ASN A 83 -1.47 -12.23 -3.75
C ASN A 83 -1.78 -10.74 -3.86
N LEU A 84 -3.05 -10.40 -3.87
CA LEU A 84 -3.50 -9.02 -3.97
C LEU A 84 -4.72 -8.76 -3.12
N VAL A 85 -4.83 -7.50 -2.68
CA VAL A 85 -6.01 -6.94 -2.03
C VAL A 85 -6.27 -5.57 -2.64
N ALA A 86 -7.50 -5.33 -3.08
CA ALA A 86 -7.92 -4.04 -3.62
C ALA A 86 -8.30 -3.06 -2.50
N PRO A 87 -8.27 -1.73 -2.74
CA PRO A 87 -8.66 -0.71 -1.79
C PRO A 87 -10.06 -0.93 -1.22
N GLY A 88 -10.21 -0.75 0.10
CA GLY A 88 -11.49 -0.87 0.79
C GLY A 88 -12.02 -2.29 0.97
N GLU A 89 -11.39 -3.30 0.39
CA GLU A 89 -11.83 -4.69 0.52
C GLU A 89 -11.32 -5.32 1.81
N THR A 90 -12.25 -5.80 2.62
CA THR A 90 -11.92 -6.41 3.91
C THR A 90 -11.34 -7.79 3.74
N HIS A 91 -10.26 -8.05 4.45
CA HIS A 91 -9.57 -9.34 4.50
C HIS A 91 -8.97 -9.58 5.88
N ASP A 92 -8.56 -10.81 6.12
CA ASP A 92 -7.76 -11.26 7.27
C ASP A 92 -6.54 -12.03 6.75
N GLY A 93 -5.81 -12.74 7.61
CA GLY A 93 -4.70 -13.58 7.13
C GLY A 93 -3.95 -14.27 8.26
N HIS A 94 -3.55 -15.53 8.00
CA HIS A 94 -2.72 -16.33 8.90
C HIS A 94 -1.95 -17.40 8.12
N GLY A 95 -0.88 -17.90 8.71
CA GLY A 95 -0.10 -19.01 8.14
C GLY A 95 -0.88 -20.32 8.11
N VAL A 96 -0.59 -21.15 7.11
CA VAL A 96 -1.04 -22.54 7.07
C VAL A 96 0.03 -23.40 7.72
N GLY A 97 -0.31 -24.05 8.85
CA GLY A 97 0.61 -24.88 9.64
C GLY A 97 1.68 -24.06 10.37
N ASP A 98 2.65 -24.76 10.98
CA ASP A 98 3.66 -24.16 11.87
C ASP A 98 4.78 -23.42 11.14
N ALA A 99 4.95 -23.66 9.84
CA ALA A 99 5.98 -22.99 9.04
C ALA A 99 5.69 -21.51 8.80
N GLY A 100 4.46 -21.05 9.02
CA GLY A 100 4.02 -19.70 8.73
C GLY A 100 4.10 -19.38 7.23
N TRP A 101 4.43 -18.12 6.90
CA TRP A 101 4.63 -17.70 5.51
C TRP A 101 5.66 -16.56 5.41
N ALA A 102 6.18 -16.39 4.21
CA ALA A 102 7.03 -15.27 3.85
C ALA A 102 6.57 -14.66 2.53
N TYR A 103 6.61 -13.34 2.44
CA TYR A 103 6.19 -12.62 1.24
C TYR A 103 6.99 -11.33 1.02
N ARG A 104 6.87 -10.78 -0.19
CA ARG A 104 7.25 -9.43 -0.57
C ARG A 104 6.03 -8.73 -1.12
N MET A 105 5.73 -7.55 -0.58
CA MET A 105 4.52 -6.80 -0.90
C MET A 105 4.87 -5.38 -1.30
N PHE A 106 4.20 -4.87 -2.33
CA PHE A 106 4.03 -3.47 -2.60
C PHE A 106 2.69 -3.00 -2.04
N TYR A 107 2.69 -1.87 -1.34
CA TYR A 107 1.49 -1.11 -1.03
C TYR A 107 1.47 0.10 -1.94
N LEU A 108 0.48 0.16 -2.80
CA LEU A 108 0.37 1.12 -3.89
C LEU A 108 -0.79 2.07 -3.61
N ASP A 109 -0.51 3.36 -3.67
CA ASP A 109 -1.57 4.37 -3.66
C ASP A 109 -2.52 4.13 -4.85
N PRO A 110 -3.85 4.30 -4.67
CA PRO A 110 -4.81 4.16 -5.76
C PRO A 110 -4.50 5.02 -6.98
N ASP A 111 -3.92 6.20 -6.81
CA ASP A 111 -3.58 7.09 -7.94
C ASP A 111 -2.50 6.50 -8.84
N ILE A 112 -1.51 5.80 -8.30
CA ILE A 112 -0.49 5.11 -9.10
C ILE A 112 -1.14 4.04 -9.98
N VAL A 113 -2.04 3.26 -9.38
CA VAL A 113 -2.71 2.16 -10.09
C VAL A 113 -3.75 2.69 -11.08
N ARG A 114 -4.43 3.80 -10.75
CA ARG A 114 -5.37 4.48 -11.65
C ARG A 114 -4.66 4.98 -12.91
N MET A 115 -3.53 5.68 -12.76
CA MET A 115 -2.73 6.16 -13.89
C MET A 115 -2.28 5.02 -14.79
N ALA A 116 -1.75 3.94 -14.21
CA ALA A 116 -1.36 2.75 -14.97
C ALA A 116 -2.57 2.07 -15.64
N GLY A 117 -3.76 2.12 -15.02
CA GLY A 117 -5.01 1.62 -15.60
C GLY A 117 -5.45 2.43 -16.81
N GLU A 118 -5.39 3.75 -16.75
CA GLU A 118 -5.70 4.64 -17.87
C GLU A 118 -4.74 4.40 -19.05
N GLU A 119 -3.45 4.25 -18.80
CA GLU A 119 -2.46 3.87 -19.82
C GLU A 119 -2.73 2.48 -20.41
N ALA A 120 -3.28 1.55 -19.63
CA ALA A 120 -3.69 0.22 -20.07
C ALA A 120 -5.06 0.21 -20.77
N GLY A 121 -5.72 1.37 -20.95
CA GLY A 121 -6.99 1.51 -21.68
C GLY A 121 -8.23 1.45 -20.79
N LEU A 122 -8.14 1.54 -19.49
CA LEU A 122 -9.29 1.71 -18.61
C LEU A 122 -9.89 3.12 -18.75
N PRO A 123 -11.20 3.30 -18.52
CA PRO A 123 -11.83 4.61 -18.51
C PRO A 123 -11.15 5.57 -17.54
N HIS A 124 -11.09 6.86 -17.89
CA HIS A 124 -10.51 7.89 -17.03
C HIS A 124 -11.15 7.90 -15.63
N GLY A 125 -10.31 7.95 -14.61
CA GLY A 125 -10.73 7.89 -13.20
C GLY A 125 -11.10 6.50 -12.68
N ALA A 126 -11.14 5.47 -13.53
CA ALA A 126 -11.47 4.11 -13.11
C ALA A 126 -10.29 3.44 -12.41
N LEU A 127 -10.60 2.70 -11.35
CA LEU A 127 -9.67 1.78 -10.72
C LEU A 127 -9.87 0.37 -11.28
N PRO A 128 -8.80 -0.40 -11.55
CA PRO A 128 -8.92 -1.78 -11.98
C PRO A 128 -9.53 -2.64 -10.88
N ASP A 129 -10.46 -3.51 -11.25
CA ASP A 129 -11.08 -4.51 -10.39
C ASP A 129 -10.49 -5.90 -10.69
N PHE A 130 -10.43 -6.75 -9.66
CA PHE A 130 -9.83 -8.09 -9.76
C PHE A 130 -10.77 -9.14 -9.18
N ALA A 131 -10.97 -10.24 -9.89
CA ALA A 131 -11.92 -11.28 -9.51
C ALA A 131 -11.40 -12.21 -8.38
N SER A 132 -10.10 -12.22 -8.13
CA SER A 132 -9.44 -13.11 -7.16
C SER A 132 -8.36 -12.38 -6.37
N GLY A 133 -8.16 -12.77 -5.13
CA GLY A 133 -7.04 -12.33 -4.29
C GLY A 133 -5.75 -13.12 -4.52
N VAL A 134 -5.77 -14.18 -5.33
CA VAL A 134 -4.60 -15.01 -5.69
C VAL A 134 -4.56 -15.17 -7.19
N LEU A 135 -3.40 -14.89 -7.78
CA LEU A 135 -3.16 -15.03 -9.22
C LEU A 135 -2.03 -16.04 -9.44
N ASP A 136 -2.24 -16.92 -10.39
CA ASP A 136 -1.21 -17.83 -10.93
C ASP A 136 -0.60 -17.18 -12.19
N ASP A 137 0.46 -16.40 -11.99
CA ASP A 137 1.24 -15.75 -13.05
C ASP A 137 2.71 -15.72 -12.64
N PRO A 138 3.48 -16.77 -13.00
CA PRO A 138 4.88 -16.89 -12.63
C PRO A 138 5.76 -15.75 -13.14
N GLU A 139 5.45 -15.17 -14.31
CA GLU A 139 6.22 -14.05 -14.85
C GLU A 139 5.95 -12.76 -14.08
N LEU A 140 4.68 -12.50 -13.72
CA LEU A 140 4.33 -11.36 -12.84
C LEU A 140 4.97 -11.54 -11.47
N ALA A 141 4.91 -12.74 -10.89
CA ALA A 141 5.52 -13.04 -9.60
C ALA A 141 7.05 -12.80 -9.64
N ALA A 142 7.72 -13.25 -10.70
CA ALA A 142 9.15 -13.02 -10.89
C ALA A 142 9.49 -11.53 -11.04
N ALA A 143 8.69 -10.78 -11.80
CA ALA A 143 8.87 -9.35 -11.99
C ALA A 143 8.68 -8.55 -10.69
N ILE A 144 7.63 -8.86 -9.89
CA ILE A 144 7.39 -8.28 -8.56
C ILE A 144 8.58 -8.58 -7.64
N ASP A 145 9.01 -9.84 -7.55
CA ASP A 145 10.10 -10.26 -6.67
C ASP A 145 11.43 -9.58 -7.04
N ALA A 146 11.74 -9.52 -8.33
CA ALA A 146 12.96 -8.88 -8.82
C ALA A 146 12.96 -7.38 -8.54
N LEU A 147 11.88 -6.67 -8.89
CA LEU A 147 11.77 -5.24 -8.64
C LEU A 147 11.86 -4.92 -7.14
N HIS A 148 11.12 -5.65 -6.30
CA HIS A 148 11.14 -5.46 -4.85
C HIS A 148 12.55 -5.65 -4.26
N ARG A 149 13.25 -6.72 -4.67
CA ARG A 149 14.62 -6.97 -4.21
C ARG A 149 15.60 -5.87 -4.64
N ASP A 150 15.48 -5.38 -5.85
CA ASP A 150 16.39 -4.37 -6.36
C ASP A 150 16.14 -3.03 -5.69
N MET A 151 14.88 -2.66 -5.45
CA MET A 151 14.54 -1.48 -4.66
C MET A 151 15.01 -1.60 -3.20
N GLU A 152 14.88 -2.79 -2.59
CA GLU A 152 15.34 -3.06 -1.22
C GLU A 152 16.87 -2.96 -1.11
N ARG A 153 17.63 -3.49 -2.08
CA ARG A 153 19.10 -3.48 -2.08
C ARG A 153 19.69 -2.12 -2.41
N ALA A 154 19.17 -1.51 -3.45
CA ALA A 154 19.70 -0.26 -3.94
C ALA A 154 19.20 0.95 -3.13
N GLY A 155 18.09 0.81 -2.42
CA GLY A 155 17.49 1.92 -1.69
C GLY A 155 17.36 3.16 -2.57
N PRO A 156 17.85 4.34 -2.09
CA PRO A 156 17.82 5.57 -2.87
C PRO A 156 18.83 5.61 -4.04
N CYS A 157 19.77 4.66 -4.11
CA CYS A 157 20.78 4.62 -5.17
C CYS A 157 20.25 4.08 -6.50
N MET A 158 19.10 3.41 -6.51
CA MET A 158 18.49 2.99 -7.77
C MET A 158 18.02 4.22 -8.57
N PRO A 159 18.40 4.38 -9.85
CA PRO A 159 17.94 5.50 -10.67
C PRO A 159 16.41 5.56 -10.74
N THR A 160 15.83 6.75 -10.55
CA THR A 160 14.37 6.96 -10.51
C THR A 160 13.71 6.44 -11.78
N LEU A 161 14.26 6.77 -12.96
CA LEU A 161 13.75 6.29 -14.25
C LEU A 161 13.70 4.76 -14.32
N ALA A 162 14.72 4.06 -13.80
CA ALA A 162 14.72 2.59 -13.80
C ALA A 162 13.63 2.02 -12.86
N GLN A 163 13.38 2.67 -11.72
CA GLN A 163 12.31 2.29 -10.81
C GLN A 163 10.94 2.48 -11.46
N GLU A 164 10.69 3.66 -12.01
CA GLU A 164 9.43 4.02 -12.68
C GLU A 164 9.15 3.11 -13.87
N THR A 165 10.13 2.91 -14.76
CA THR A 165 9.98 2.05 -15.95
C THR A 165 9.61 0.61 -15.56
N ARG A 166 10.30 0.05 -14.54
CA ARG A 166 10.04 -1.32 -14.12
C ARG A 166 8.73 -1.46 -13.35
N LEU A 167 8.38 -0.47 -12.53
CA LEU A 167 7.08 -0.44 -11.85
C LEU A 167 5.95 -0.36 -12.88
N SER A 168 6.05 0.54 -13.87
CA SER A 168 5.07 0.66 -14.95
C SER A 168 4.90 -0.65 -15.71
N ALA A 169 5.99 -1.36 -16.01
CA ALA A 169 5.92 -2.67 -16.67
C ALA A 169 5.21 -3.74 -15.82
N VAL A 170 5.46 -3.77 -14.50
CA VAL A 170 4.77 -4.66 -13.56
C VAL A 170 3.27 -4.35 -13.51
N LEU A 171 2.92 -3.06 -13.37
CA LEU A 171 1.52 -2.61 -13.29
C LEU A 171 0.78 -2.85 -14.61
N ALA A 172 1.39 -2.54 -15.74
CA ALA A 172 0.81 -2.78 -17.05
C ALA A 172 0.49 -4.26 -17.26
N ARG A 173 1.45 -5.17 -16.95
CA ARG A 173 1.22 -6.61 -17.03
C ARG A 173 0.09 -7.06 -16.09
N TRP A 174 0.14 -6.63 -14.84
CA TRP A 174 -0.88 -6.98 -13.86
C TRP A 174 -2.26 -6.56 -14.32
N ILE A 175 -2.43 -5.31 -14.73
CA ILE A 175 -3.73 -4.74 -15.14
C ILE A 175 -4.20 -5.40 -16.44
N THR A 176 -3.38 -5.46 -17.47
CA THR A 176 -3.82 -5.97 -18.78
C THR A 176 -4.19 -7.46 -18.77
N ARG A 177 -3.55 -8.27 -17.91
CA ARG A 177 -3.84 -9.71 -17.85
C ARG A 177 -4.90 -10.08 -16.85
N HIS A 178 -5.02 -9.34 -15.74
CA HIS A 178 -5.79 -9.79 -14.58
C HIS A 178 -6.89 -8.84 -14.15
N ALA A 179 -6.89 -7.57 -14.62
CA ALA A 179 -8.05 -6.72 -14.37
C ALA A 179 -9.26 -7.33 -15.05
N ALA A 180 -10.34 -7.46 -14.30
CA ALA A 180 -11.57 -7.95 -14.83
C ALA A 180 -12.04 -6.98 -15.93
N GLN A 181 -12.06 -7.41 -17.18
CA GLN A 181 -12.76 -6.73 -18.28
C GLN A 181 -14.25 -6.90 -18.04
N ARG A 182 -14.76 -6.31 -16.98
CA ARG A 182 -16.17 -6.25 -16.72
C ARG A 182 -16.71 -4.99 -17.37
N ALA A 183 -17.63 -5.19 -18.32
CA ALA A 183 -18.62 -4.17 -18.61
C ALA A 183 -19.15 -3.60 -17.27
N PRO A 184 -19.44 -2.27 -17.16
CA PRO A 184 -19.78 -1.61 -15.90
C PRO A 184 -21.03 -2.16 -15.17
N ALA A 185 -21.51 -3.30 -15.54
CA ALA A 185 -22.80 -3.86 -15.15
C ALA A 185 -22.73 -5.16 -14.41
N ALA A 186 -21.88 -5.43 -13.49
CA ALA A 186 -22.21 -6.53 -12.55
C ALA A 186 -21.14 -6.94 -11.53
N ARG A 187 -20.24 -6.09 -11.11
CA ARG A 187 -19.94 -6.15 -9.70
C ARG A 187 -20.78 -5.06 -9.07
N PRO A 188 -21.61 -5.39 -8.10
CA PRO A 188 -21.85 -4.38 -7.13
C PRO A 188 -20.47 -4.10 -6.46
N LEU A 189 -19.77 -3.03 -6.82
CA LEU A 189 -19.55 -2.01 -5.81
C LEU A 189 -20.83 -2.00 -5.04
N ARG A 190 -21.03 -2.93 -4.09
CA ARG A 190 -22.31 -3.05 -3.38
C ARG A 190 -23.30 -2.00 -3.89
N THR A 191 -23.91 -2.22 -5.07
CA THR A 191 -24.65 -1.29 -5.93
C THR A 191 -26.14 -1.34 -5.59
N GLY A 192 -26.43 -1.18 -4.41
CA GLY A 192 -27.19 -0.12 -3.80
C GLY A 192 -26.11 0.71 -3.14
N GLY A 193 -25.88 1.90 -3.64
CA GLY A 193 -24.81 2.77 -3.17
C GLY A 193 -24.84 2.76 -1.66
N GLU A 194 -23.70 2.63 -1.00
CA GLU A 194 -23.60 2.54 0.45
C GLU A 194 -24.75 3.35 1.07
N PRO A 195 -25.67 2.73 1.84
CA PRO A 195 -26.86 3.43 2.28
C PRO A 195 -26.47 4.78 2.85
N ALA A 196 -27.11 5.87 2.46
CA ALA A 196 -26.70 7.21 2.87
C ALA A 196 -26.52 7.31 4.39
N ALA A 197 -27.30 6.54 5.15
CA ALA A 197 -27.15 6.38 6.60
C ALA A 197 -25.80 5.79 7.01
N VAL A 198 -25.33 4.74 6.32
CA VAL A 198 -24.03 4.12 6.61
C VAL A 198 -22.89 5.05 6.21
N ARG A 199 -23.00 5.74 5.09
CA ARG A 199 -22.03 6.75 4.67
C ARG A 199 -21.89 7.86 5.70
N ARG A 200 -23.00 8.45 6.18
CA ARG A 200 -22.98 9.46 7.26
C ARG A 200 -22.27 8.94 8.51
N ALA A 201 -22.57 7.71 8.94
CA ALA A 201 -21.93 7.09 10.09
C ALA A 201 -20.42 6.89 9.88
N ARG A 202 -20.01 6.46 8.70
CA ARG A 202 -18.58 6.29 8.35
C ARG A 202 -17.86 7.62 8.34
N ASP A 203 -18.41 8.63 7.65
CA ASP A 203 -17.83 9.96 7.57
C ASP A 203 -17.69 10.61 8.99
N TYR A 204 -18.67 10.35 9.87
CA TYR A 204 -18.58 10.76 11.26
C TYR A 204 -17.45 10.05 12.02
N LEU A 205 -17.31 8.72 11.86
CA LEU A 205 -16.21 7.96 12.48
C LEU A 205 -14.83 8.42 11.99
N ASP A 206 -14.70 8.75 10.71
CA ASP A 206 -13.45 9.27 10.16
C ASP A 206 -13.10 10.64 10.71
N ALA A 207 -14.08 11.55 10.83
CA ALA A 207 -13.89 12.88 11.37
C ALA A 207 -13.63 12.89 12.89
N HIS A 208 -14.26 11.97 13.63
CA HIS A 208 -14.24 11.89 15.09
C HIS A 208 -13.47 10.69 15.64
N CYS A 209 -12.50 10.18 14.90
CA CYS A 209 -11.83 8.93 15.26
C CYS A 209 -11.06 9.01 16.60
N ALA A 210 -10.64 10.20 17.02
CA ALA A 210 -9.96 10.41 18.30
C ALA A 210 -10.92 10.52 19.51
N ASP A 211 -12.20 10.75 19.25
CA ASP A 211 -13.20 11.00 20.29
C ASP A 211 -13.77 9.70 20.87
N ASP A 212 -14.43 9.78 22.02
CA ASP A 212 -15.19 8.66 22.60
C ASP A 212 -16.57 8.56 21.93
N VAL A 213 -16.63 7.86 20.79
CA VAL A 213 -17.85 7.72 20.00
C VAL A 213 -18.70 6.56 20.51
N ARG A 214 -19.93 6.86 20.93
CA ARG A 214 -20.91 5.84 21.36
C ARG A 214 -21.78 5.39 20.21
N LEU A 215 -22.21 4.13 20.24
CA LEU A 215 -23.08 3.58 19.18
C LEU A 215 -24.42 4.33 19.08
N ALA A 216 -24.91 4.86 20.21
CA ALA A 216 -26.15 5.66 20.24
C ALA A 216 -25.98 7.00 19.48
N ASP A 217 -24.85 7.69 19.66
CA ASP A 217 -24.56 8.96 18.99
C ASP A 217 -24.43 8.73 17.47
N LEU A 218 -23.70 7.68 17.10
CA LEU A 218 -23.53 7.27 15.71
C LEU A 218 -24.87 6.89 15.06
N ALA A 219 -25.75 6.24 15.80
CA ALA A 219 -27.09 5.87 15.35
C ALA A 219 -27.97 7.10 15.13
N GLY A 220 -27.84 8.14 15.99
CA GLY A 220 -28.46 9.44 15.81
C GLY A 220 -28.02 10.11 14.50
N VAL A 221 -26.71 10.16 14.23
CA VAL A 221 -26.13 10.69 12.97
C VAL A 221 -26.65 9.95 11.74
N ALA A 222 -26.79 8.63 11.86
CA ALA A 222 -27.30 7.78 10.79
C ALA A 222 -28.83 7.86 10.60
N CYS A 223 -29.55 8.40 11.57
CA CYS A 223 -31.02 8.36 11.66
C CYS A 223 -31.56 6.91 11.65
N LEU A 224 -30.90 6.02 12.41
CA LEU A 224 -31.24 4.59 12.55
C LEU A 224 -31.28 4.20 14.04
N SER A 225 -31.93 3.09 14.38
CA SER A 225 -31.73 2.47 15.68
C SER A 225 -30.29 1.90 15.79
N PRO A 226 -29.68 1.83 16.98
CA PRO A 226 -28.33 1.27 17.18
C PRO A 226 -28.17 -0.13 16.61
N PHE A 227 -29.16 -0.99 16.78
CA PHE A 227 -29.15 -2.35 16.25
C PHE A 227 -29.20 -2.39 14.71
N HIS A 228 -30.06 -1.57 14.12
CA HIS A 228 -30.19 -1.46 12.66
C HIS A 228 -28.91 -0.89 12.06
N LEU A 229 -28.36 0.16 12.65
CA LEU A 229 -27.07 0.72 12.21
C LEU A 229 -25.97 -0.34 12.25
N ALA A 230 -25.79 -1.03 13.38
CA ALA A 230 -24.72 -2.03 13.51
C ALA A 230 -24.79 -3.12 12.42
N ARG A 231 -25.98 -3.60 12.10
CA ARG A 231 -26.20 -4.58 11.03
C ARG A 231 -25.98 -4.00 9.63
N ALA A 232 -26.57 -2.85 9.36
CA ALA A 232 -26.45 -2.19 8.05
C ALA A 232 -24.98 -1.78 7.77
N PHE A 233 -24.30 -1.26 8.77
CA PHE A 233 -22.89 -0.86 8.69
C PHE A 233 -22.00 -2.09 8.43
N ALA A 234 -22.12 -3.15 9.23
CA ALA A 234 -21.35 -4.39 9.02
C ALA A 234 -21.64 -5.04 7.66
N ALA A 235 -22.90 -4.98 7.21
CA ALA A 235 -23.27 -5.46 5.90
C ALA A 235 -22.71 -4.60 4.76
N ALA A 236 -22.64 -3.28 4.91
CA ALA A 236 -22.14 -2.35 3.88
C ALA A 236 -20.63 -2.20 3.89
N VAL A 237 -19.98 -2.10 5.03
CA VAL A 237 -18.55 -1.82 5.17
C VAL A 237 -17.71 -3.11 5.32
N GLY A 238 -18.34 -4.22 5.71
CA GLY A 238 -17.65 -5.48 5.97
C GLY A 238 -17.07 -5.59 7.38
N LEU A 239 -17.11 -4.50 8.18
CA LEU A 239 -16.68 -4.43 9.57
C LEU A 239 -17.79 -3.82 10.43
N PRO A 240 -17.97 -4.25 11.68
CA PRO A 240 -18.85 -3.54 12.61
C PRO A 240 -18.28 -2.14 12.94
N PRO A 241 -19.12 -1.17 13.36
CA PRO A 241 -18.70 0.22 13.60
C PRO A 241 -17.47 0.37 14.49
N HIS A 242 -17.41 -0.36 15.61
CA HIS A 242 -16.26 -0.31 16.51
C HIS A 242 -14.96 -0.81 15.85
N ALA A 243 -15.01 -1.90 15.09
CA ALA A 243 -13.82 -2.41 14.39
C ALA A 243 -13.34 -1.43 13.33
N TYR A 244 -14.25 -0.75 12.63
CA TYR A 244 -13.94 0.34 11.71
C TYR A 244 -13.25 1.50 12.44
N LEU A 245 -13.80 1.95 13.58
CA LEU A 245 -13.19 3.01 14.40
C LEU A 245 -11.76 2.64 14.82
N VAL A 246 -11.55 1.40 15.31
CA VAL A 246 -10.21 0.93 15.70
C VAL A 246 -9.26 0.95 14.49
N GLN A 247 -9.73 0.58 13.31
CA GLN A 247 -8.92 0.63 12.09
C GLN A 247 -8.56 2.07 11.71
N THR A 248 -9.50 3.00 11.75
CA THR A 248 -9.26 4.43 11.48
C THR A 248 -8.24 5.00 12.48
N ARG A 249 -8.33 4.62 13.75
CA ARG A 249 -7.34 4.99 14.78
C ARG A 249 -5.95 4.41 14.49
N VAL A 250 -5.84 3.15 14.08
CA VAL A 250 -4.55 2.54 13.69
C VAL A 250 -3.94 3.25 12.48
N ARG A 251 -4.75 3.61 11.49
CA ARG A 251 -4.32 4.40 10.33
C ARG A 251 -3.75 5.75 10.75
N ARG A 252 -4.47 6.49 11.61
CA ARG A 252 -4.01 7.77 12.16
C ARG A 252 -2.71 7.61 12.96
N ALA A 253 -2.63 6.59 13.82
CA ALA A 253 -1.41 6.30 14.58
C ALA A 253 -0.22 5.99 13.65
N ARG A 254 -0.44 5.25 12.56
CA ARG A 254 0.59 4.96 11.55
C ARG A 254 1.11 6.25 10.90
N GLN A 255 0.24 7.19 10.54
CA GLN A 255 0.64 8.50 10.00
C GLN A 255 1.46 9.31 11.01
N LEU A 256 1.03 9.36 12.27
CA LEU A 256 1.74 10.06 13.35
C LEU A 256 3.14 9.46 13.60
N LEU A 257 3.26 8.13 13.66
CA LEU A 257 4.53 7.44 13.79
C LEU A 257 5.46 7.69 12.60
N SER A 258 4.92 7.75 11.40
CA SER A 258 5.67 8.10 10.18
C SER A 258 6.14 9.56 10.20
N ALA A 259 5.38 10.46 10.82
CA ALA A 259 5.77 11.85 11.05
C ALA A 259 6.77 12.03 12.22
N GLY A 260 7.10 10.94 12.96
CA GLY A 260 8.10 10.95 14.02
C GLY A 260 7.56 10.89 15.44
N ALA A 261 6.24 10.89 15.64
CA ALA A 261 5.63 10.80 16.96
C ALA A 261 6.07 9.52 17.70
N THR A 262 6.16 9.60 19.02
CA THR A 262 6.37 8.41 19.85
C THR A 262 5.11 7.54 19.89
N PRO A 263 5.22 6.24 20.24
CA PRO A 263 4.05 5.38 20.40
C PRO A 263 3.03 5.89 21.42
N ALA A 264 3.46 6.56 22.47
CA ALA A 264 2.59 7.13 23.49
C ALA A 264 1.80 8.35 22.93
N GLU A 265 2.50 9.27 22.25
CA GLU A 265 1.87 10.42 21.59
C GLU A 265 0.90 9.95 20.48
N ALA A 266 1.30 8.96 19.68
CA ALA A 266 0.45 8.41 18.65
C ALA A 266 -0.81 7.74 19.21
N ALA A 267 -0.71 7.06 20.38
CA ALA A 267 -1.84 6.45 21.05
C ALA A 267 -2.83 7.53 21.51
N ALA A 268 -2.35 8.55 22.20
CA ALA A 268 -3.19 9.65 22.70
C ALA A 268 -3.86 10.42 21.55
N ALA A 269 -3.10 10.84 20.54
CA ALA A 269 -3.60 11.61 19.41
C ALA A 269 -4.50 10.84 18.46
N ALA A 270 -4.43 9.49 18.46
CA ALA A 270 -5.32 8.64 17.67
C ALA A 270 -6.56 8.16 18.45
N GLY A 271 -6.73 8.54 19.72
CA GLY A 271 -7.90 8.20 20.54
C GLY A 271 -7.87 6.80 21.15
N PHE A 272 -6.69 6.20 21.34
CA PHE A 272 -6.55 4.98 22.13
C PHE A 272 -6.50 5.30 23.62
N ALA A 273 -7.07 4.41 24.44
CA ALA A 273 -7.05 4.58 25.90
C ALA A 273 -5.62 4.62 26.46
N ASP A 274 -4.72 3.83 25.89
CA ASP A 274 -3.32 3.76 26.29
C ASP A 274 -2.45 3.18 25.15
N GLN A 275 -1.12 3.23 25.36
CA GLN A 275 -0.13 2.67 24.42
C GLN A 275 -0.28 1.15 24.25
N SER A 276 -0.73 0.43 25.27
CA SER A 276 -0.89 -1.04 25.20
C SER A 276 -2.07 -1.41 24.31
N HIS A 277 -3.16 -0.64 24.38
CA HIS A 277 -4.32 -0.77 23.49
C HIS A 277 -3.90 -0.50 22.03
N LEU A 278 -3.19 0.60 21.78
CA LEU A 278 -2.60 0.86 20.44
C LEU A 278 -1.72 -0.31 20.01
N THR A 279 -0.82 -0.79 20.86
CA THR A 279 0.13 -1.86 20.50
C THR A 279 -0.58 -3.13 20.06
N ARG A 280 -1.63 -3.54 20.77
CA ARG A 280 -2.43 -4.72 20.40
C ARG A 280 -3.14 -4.52 19.06
N ALA A 281 -3.84 -3.41 18.89
CA ALA A 281 -4.59 -3.11 17.67
C ALA A 281 -3.65 -2.94 16.46
N PHE A 282 -2.56 -2.22 16.63
CA PHE A 282 -1.57 -1.97 15.59
C PHE A 282 -0.90 -3.27 15.13
N ARG A 283 -0.47 -4.12 16.08
CA ARG A 283 0.13 -5.42 15.74
C ARG A 283 -0.85 -6.33 15.02
N ALA A 284 -2.13 -6.33 15.40
CA ALA A 284 -3.16 -7.14 14.77
C ALA A 284 -3.47 -6.74 13.31
N GLN A 285 -3.17 -5.50 12.91
CA GLN A 285 -3.44 -4.99 11.56
C GLN A 285 -2.17 -4.77 10.73
N VAL A 286 -1.07 -4.34 11.36
CA VAL A 286 0.19 -3.98 10.68
C VAL A 286 1.24 -5.09 10.78
N GLY A 287 1.06 -6.05 11.71
CA GLY A 287 1.96 -7.19 11.88
C GLY A 287 3.21 -6.91 12.73
N VAL A 288 3.43 -5.64 13.14
CA VAL A 288 4.53 -5.24 14.01
C VAL A 288 4.04 -4.30 15.11
N THR A 289 4.84 -4.08 16.15
CA THR A 289 4.51 -3.08 17.18
C THR A 289 4.75 -1.65 16.67
N PRO A 290 4.06 -0.62 17.21
CA PRO A 290 4.29 0.78 16.86
C PRO A 290 5.74 1.21 16.99
N ALA A 291 6.41 0.78 18.07
CA ALA A 291 7.82 1.09 18.32
C ALA A 291 8.74 0.48 17.25
N ARG A 292 8.50 -0.77 16.86
CA ARG A 292 9.26 -1.44 15.80
C ARG A 292 9.00 -0.77 14.44
N PHE A 293 7.76 -0.44 14.13
CA PHE A 293 7.39 0.28 12.90
C PHE A 293 8.13 1.62 12.79
N ARG A 294 8.08 2.43 13.86
CA ARG A 294 8.81 3.72 13.92
C ARG A 294 10.31 3.53 13.72
N LYS A 295 10.92 2.53 14.40
CA LYS A 295 12.36 2.23 14.26
C LYS A 295 12.72 1.86 12.82
N MET A 296 11.95 0.99 12.17
CA MET A 296 12.20 0.62 10.76
C MET A 296 12.19 1.83 9.82
N LEU A 297 11.27 2.78 10.03
CA LEU A 297 11.24 4.02 9.24
C LEU A 297 12.43 4.94 9.53
N GLN A 298 12.91 4.99 10.78
CA GLN A 298 14.08 5.77 11.16
C GLN A 298 15.37 5.15 10.61
N ASP A 299 15.52 3.83 10.70
CA ASP A 299 16.67 3.10 10.17
C ASP A 299 16.74 3.26 8.63
N ALA A 300 15.60 3.19 7.94
CA ALA A 300 15.51 3.46 6.51
C ALA A 300 15.99 4.89 6.18
N ARG A 301 15.54 5.90 6.92
CA ARG A 301 15.97 7.31 6.73
C ARG A 301 17.44 7.52 7.05
N GLY A 302 17.97 6.89 8.12
CA GLY A 302 19.38 6.96 8.53
C GLY A 302 20.30 6.34 7.49
N THR A 303 20.00 5.15 7.01
CA THR A 303 20.75 4.46 5.96
C THR A 303 20.79 5.30 4.66
N TRP A 304 19.74 6.06 4.39
CA TRP A 304 19.64 6.91 3.19
C TRP A 304 20.43 8.20 3.33
N ALA A 305 20.52 8.77 4.53
CA ALA A 305 21.34 9.95 4.79
C ALA A 305 22.86 9.63 4.62
N VAL A 306 23.31 8.49 5.09
CA VAL A 306 24.70 8.04 4.95
C VAL A 306 25.05 7.77 3.48
N ALA A 307 24.19 7.07 2.74
CA ALA A 307 24.42 6.80 1.32
C ALA A 307 24.47 8.07 0.47
N PHE A 308 23.72 9.13 0.86
CA PHE A 308 23.74 10.43 0.17
C PHE A 308 25.04 11.20 0.44
N VAL A 309 25.58 11.07 1.63
CA VAL A 309 26.88 11.68 2.01
C VAL A 309 28.03 10.96 1.31
N GLU A 310 28.05 9.62 1.32
CA GLU A 310 29.10 8.84 0.65
C GLU A 310 29.12 9.06 -0.87
N ASN A 311 27.96 9.19 -1.51
CA ASN A 311 27.88 9.45 -2.96
C ASN A 311 28.28 10.90 -3.34
N ARG A 312 28.18 11.86 -2.41
CA ARG A 312 28.68 13.22 -2.61
C ARG A 312 30.21 13.30 -2.50
N ILE A 313 30.76 12.56 -1.55
CA ILE A 313 32.23 12.51 -1.37
C ILE A 313 32.91 11.83 -2.56
N SER A 314 32.30 10.77 -3.13
CA SER A 314 32.83 10.07 -4.31
C SER A 314 32.74 10.88 -5.61
N THR A 315 31.85 11.87 -5.72
CA THR A 315 31.72 12.73 -6.89
C THR A 315 32.61 13.98 -6.82
N GLU A 316 32.99 14.43 -5.62
CA GLU A 316 33.91 15.57 -5.46
C GLU A 316 35.38 15.19 -5.69
N ASP A 317 35.80 13.95 -5.33
CA ASP A 317 37.14 13.46 -5.61
C ASP A 317 37.43 13.14 -7.09
N SER A 318 36.40 13.03 -7.94
CA SER A 318 36.57 12.76 -9.38
C SER A 318 36.71 14.03 -10.24
N HIS A 319 36.59 15.24 -9.67
CA HIS A 319 36.64 16.50 -10.43
C HIS A 319 37.97 17.28 -10.26
N ASP A 320 38.87 16.82 -9.41
CA ASP A 320 40.12 17.57 -9.11
C ASP A 320 41.36 17.11 -9.91
N HIS A 321 41.20 16.18 -10.89
CA HIS A 321 42.33 15.73 -11.74
C HIS A 321 42.26 16.15 -13.21
N ALA A 322 41.44 17.15 -13.58
CA ALA A 322 41.37 17.66 -14.94
C ALA A 322 41.56 19.18 -15.04
N ARG A 323 42.68 19.69 -14.49
CA ARG A 323 43.12 21.09 -14.79
C ARG A 323 44.62 21.12 -15.00
N THR A 324 45.06 20.75 -16.20
CA THR A 324 46.29 21.27 -16.82
C THR A 324 46.24 20.95 -18.31
N ALA A 325 45.99 21.97 -19.11
CA ALA A 325 46.61 22.21 -20.43
C ALA A 325 45.99 23.44 -21.14
N PRO A 326 46.75 24.12 -21.99
CA PRO A 326 46.59 25.53 -22.22
C PRO A 326 45.93 25.87 -23.56
N ASP A 327 45.46 27.14 -23.62
CA ASP A 327 45.35 28.06 -24.76
C ASP A 327 45.02 27.55 -26.16
N GLY A 328 43.97 28.16 -26.74
CA GLY A 328 43.75 28.14 -28.19
C GLY A 328 42.40 28.66 -28.69
N ARG A 329 42.21 29.96 -28.69
CA ARG A 329 41.48 30.81 -29.67
C ARG A 329 40.16 30.35 -30.32
N ALA A 330 39.13 31.19 -30.09
CA ALA A 330 38.24 31.87 -31.04
C ALA A 330 37.11 31.12 -31.71
N GLY A 331 35.90 31.65 -31.56
CA GLY A 331 34.76 31.38 -32.41
C GLY A 331 33.41 31.71 -31.76
N ALA A 332 33.06 32.99 -31.75
CA ALA A 332 31.74 33.47 -31.37
C ALA A 332 30.68 32.98 -32.36
N ASN A 333 29.58 32.48 -31.85
CA ASN A 333 28.30 32.61 -32.57
C ASN A 333 27.15 32.76 -31.58
N VAL A 334 26.69 34.00 -31.51
CA VAL A 334 25.55 34.50 -30.76
C VAL A 334 24.30 34.26 -31.59
N CYS A 335 23.35 33.50 -31.12
CA CYS A 335 21.97 33.53 -31.64
C CYS A 335 21.09 34.31 -30.67
N ARG A 336 20.73 35.53 -31.07
CA ARG A 336 19.71 36.36 -30.43
C ARG A 336 18.32 35.94 -30.94
N PRO A 337 17.29 36.01 -30.11
CA PRO A 337 15.91 35.93 -30.58
C PRO A 337 15.44 37.33 -31.00
N THR A 338 14.90 37.43 -32.20
CA THR A 338 14.22 38.58 -32.74
C THR A 338 12.82 38.73 -32.18
N GLY A 339 12.56 39.84 -31.54
CA GLY A 339 11.24 40.32 -31.23
C GLY A 339 10.54 40.89 -32.49
N GLY A 340 9.24 40.78 -32.51
CA GLY A 340 8.36 41.38 -33.48
C GLY A 340 7.13 41.97 -32.80
N THR A 341 7.10 43.28 -32.76
CA THR A 341 6.02 44.14 -32.27
C THR A 341 4.98 44.37 -33.35
N GLY A 342 3.71 44.56 -32.92
CA GLY A 342 2.89 45.60 -33.58
C GLY A 342 1.55 45.19 -34.15
N GLY A 343 0.51 45.89 -33.66
CA GLY A 343 -0.61 46.33 -34.51
C GLY A 343 -2.00 45.95 -33.94
N THR A 344 -2.57 46.72 -33.07
CA THR A 344 -3.63 47.75 -33.17
C THR A 344 -4.84 47.39 -34.06
N GLY A 345 -6.05 47.45 -33.43
CA GLY A 345 -7.17 48.14 -34.11
C GLY A 345 -8.49 47.38 -34.20
N GLY A 346 -9.54 47.97 -33.60
CA GLY A 346 -10.88 48.10 -34.16
C GLY A 346 -11.93 47.16 -33.56
N ASP A 347 -12.70 47.58 -32.65
CA ASP A 347 -13.90 48.44 -32.66
C ASP A 347 -15.12 47.79 -33.33
N GLY A 348 -16.28 47.77 -32.62
CA GLY A 348 -17.57 47.89 -33.27
C GLY A 348 -18.61 46.83 -32.99
N GLY A 349 -19.65 47.19 -32.18
CA GLY A 349 -21.05 47.00 -32.50
C GLY A 349 -21.73 45.81 -31.86
N ASP A 350 -22.47 46.01 -30.82
CA ASP A 350 -23.86 46.49 -30.68
C ASP A 350 -24.94 45.48 -31.15
N GLY A 351 -25.91 45.20 -30.23
CA GLY A 351 -27.31 45.05 -30.64
C GLY A 351 -28.00 43.71 -30.41
N GLY A 352 -28.96 43.72 -29.51
CA GLY A 352 -30.26 43.01 -29.68
C GLY A 352 -30.53 41.82 -28.75
N ASP A 353 -31.15 42.00 -27.66
CA ASP A 353 -32.53 42.15 -27.18
C ASP A 353 -33.55 41.13 -27.76
N GLY A 354 -34.36 40.56 -26.86
CA GLY A 354 -35.57 39.77 -27.11
C GLY A 354 -35.51 38.40 -26.49
N GLY A 355 -36.14 38.05 -25.41
CA GLY A 355 -37.54 38.36 -25.03
C GLY A 355 -38.43 37.15 -25.20
N GLY A 356 -39.08 36.67 -24.16
CA GLY A 356 -40.27 35.80 -24.25
C GLY A 356 -40.08 34.43 -23.61
N SER A 357 -40.50 34.20 -22.40
CA SER A 357 -41.85 33.98 -21.83
C SER A 357 -42.43 32.57 -22.03
N ALA A 358 -42.56 31.89 -20.86
CA ALA A 358 -43.72 31.13 -20.37
C ALA A 358 -44.25 29.94 -21.21
N THR A 359 -44.47 28.80 -20.67
CA THR A 359 -45.60 28.33 -19.84
C THR A 359 -45.63 26.80 -19.74
N ARG A 360 -45.84 26.31 -18.50
CA ARG A 360 -46.74 25.20 -18.08
C ARG A 360 -46.98 23.96 -18.97
N ARG A 361 -46.62 22.80 -18.48
CA ARG A 361 -47.50 21.82 -17.78
C ARG A 361 -46.65 20.78 -17.10
#